data_54c953840182f615ec6fdc4d530fd051
#
_entry.id   54c953840182f615ec6fdc4d530fd051
#
_cell.length_a   1.000
_cell.length_b   1.000
_cell.length_c   1.000
_cell.angle_alpha   90.00
_cell.angle_beta   90.00
_cell.angle_gamma   90.00
#
_symmetry.space_group_name_H-M   'P 1'
#
loop_
_entity.id
_entity.type
_entity.pdbx_description
1 polymer ?
#
loop_
_entity_poly.entity_id
_entity_poly.type
_entity_poly.pdbx_seq_one_letter_code
_entity_poly.pdbx_strand_id
1 'polypeptide(L)'
;GTIIVQKALSAIARSEQQIGTGILVDILRGNMSSEVTERGYHRLKTFGAGRGVPPRDWHDYLLQMLQLGYFEIAYNENNHLKITQSGTDVLFGRARALLVTIRREEAVQATRGRKRKATVPTKELPLGLPNTESGELFEALRTLRKRLADQEALPAYIVLSDKVLHLLSASPVSYTHLRAHETR
;
A
#
# COMPACT_ATOMS: atom_id res chain seq x y z
N GLY A 1 3.93 -1.28 -20.70
CA GLY A 1 2.91 -2.07 -19.97
C GLY A 1 3.01 -3.55 -20.29
N THR A 2 2.83 -3.95 -21.54
CA THR A 2 2.73 -5.37 -21.96
C THR A 2 3.88 -6.26 -21.48
N ILE A 3 5.13 -5.81 -21.59
CA ILE A 3 6.31 -6.60 -21.15
C ILE A 3 6.28 -6.89 -19.64
N ILE A 4 5.86 -5.93 -18.83
CA ILE A 4 5.74 -6.09 -17.36
C ILE A 4 4.70 -7.16 -17.05
N VAL A 5 3.53 -7.09 -17.70
CA VAL A 5 2.45 -8.08 -17.56
C VAL A 5 2.94 -9.47 -17.99
N GLN A 6 3.57 -9.59 -19.14
CA GLN A 6 4.10 -10.87 -19.62
C GLN A 6 5.12 -11.49 -18.68
N LYS A 7 6.01 -10.70 -18.07
CA LYS A 7 6.96 -11.18 -17.06
C LYS A 7 6.23 -11.77 -15.85
N ALA A 8 5.22 -11.05 -15.32
CA ALA A 8 4.46 -11.51 -14.17
C ALA A 8 3.65 -12.78 -14.50
N LEU A 9 2.89 -12.77 -15.59
CA LEU A 9 2.10 -13.93 -16.01
C LEU A 9 2.97 -15.15 -16.35
N SER A 10 4.14 -14.94 -16.96
CA SER A 10 5.10 -16.03 -17.20
C SER A 10 5.63 -16.64 -15.90
N ALA A 11 5.82 -15.83 -14.86
CA ALA A 11 6.25 -16.33 -13.55
C ALA A 11 5.12 -17.14 -12.89
N ILE A 12 3.88 -16.68 -12.95
CA ILE A 12 2.70 -17.40 -12.44
C ILE A 12 2.52 -18.74 -13.18
N ALA A 13 2.59 -18.73 -14.52
CA ALA A 13 2.46 -19.95 -15.31
C ALA A 13 3.54 -20.99 -14.99
N ARG A 14 4.80 -20.55 -14.85
CA ARG A 14 5.95 -21.43 -14.59
C ARG A 14 6.01 -21.94 -13.15
N SER A 15 5.33 -21.30 -12.22
CA SER A 15 5.15 -21.77 -10.84
C SER A 15 3.88 -22.64 -10.69
N GLU A 16 3.33 -23.14 -11.80
CA GLU A 16 2.13 -23.97 -11.83
C GLU A 16 0.90 -23.31 -11.20
N GLN A 17 0.90 -21.97 -11.16
CA GLN A 17 -0.17 -21.17 -10.54
C GLN A 17 -0.38 -21.50 -9.05
N GLN A 18 0.66 -21.91 -8.34
CA GLN A 18 0.63 -22.28 -6.92
C GLN A 18 1.38 -21.27 -6.04
N ILE A 19 1.40 -20.03 -6.45
CA ILE A 19 2.07 -18.95 -5.71
C ILE A 19 1.11 -17.81 -5.38
N GLY A 20 1.36 -17.16 -4.24
CA GLY A 20 0.73 -15.90 -3.87
C GLY A 20 1.50 -14.68 -4.39
N THR A 21 0.94 -13.49 -4.18
CA THR A 21 1.51 -12.22 -4.65
C THR A 21 2.90 -11.94 -4.08
N GLY A 22 3.17 -12.29 -2.81
CA GLY A 22 4.46 -12.09 -2.16
C GLY A 22 5.57 -12.89 -2.84
N ILE A 23 5.34 -14.20 -3.02
CA ILE A 23 6.29 -15.10 -3.69
C ILE A 23 6.51 -14.68 -5.15
N LEU A 24 5.45 -14.24 -5.83
CA LEU A 24 5.57 -13.73 -7.19
C LEU A 24 6.52 -12.53 -7.28
N VAL A 25 6.41 -11.58 -6.36
CA VAL A 25 7.31 -10.41 -6.30
C VAL A 25 8.75 -10.86 -6.02
N ASP A 26 8.95 -11.82 -5.11
CA ASP A 26 10.27 -12.37 -4.81
C ASP A 26 10.90 -13.07 -6.04
N ILE A 27 10.15 -13.88 -6.76
CA ILE A 27 10.61 -14.52 -8.02
C ILE A 27 11.00 -13.45 -9.04
N LEU A 28 10.15 -12.45 -9.27
CA LEU A 28 10.40 -11.40 -10.26
C LEU A 28 11.62 -10.55 -9.92
N ARG A 29 11.83 -10.27 -8.65
CA ARG A 29 13.00 -9.51 -8.18
C ARG A 29 14.26 -10.34 -8.04
N GLY A 30 14.13 -11.65 -7.99
CA GLY A 30 15.24 -12.57 -7.74
C GLY A 30 15.67 -12.57 -6.27
N ASN A 31 14.73 -12.45 -5.34
CA ASN A 31 14.96 -12.59 -3.92
C ASN A 31 14.97 -14.08 -3.55
N MET A 32 15.99 -14.49 -2.79
CA MET A 32 16.13 -15.86 -2.28
C MET A 32 15.42 -15.99 -0.92
N SER A 33 14.08 -15.96 -0.91
CA SER A 33 13.32 -16.29 0.29
C SER A 33 13.34 -17.81 0.54
N SER A 34 13.04 -18.24 1.78
CA SER A 34 12.97 -19.66 2.13
C SER A 34 11.99 -20.41 1.22
N GLU A 35 10.80 -19.86 1.00
CA GLU A 35 9.79 -20.43 0.12
C GLU A 35 10.23 -20.56 -1.34
N VAL A 36 10.93 -19.56 -1.88
CA VAL A 36 11.50 -19.58 -3.24
C VAL A 36 12.56 -20.67 -3.37
N THR A 37 13.37 -20.87 -2.33
CA THR A 37 14.44 -21.87 -2.32
C THR A 37 13.89 -23.28 -2.16
N GLU A 38 13.00 -23.51 -1.21
CA GLU A 38 12.38 -24.81 -0.90
C GLU A 38 11.59 -25.36 -2.09
N ARG A 39 10.83 -24.49 -2.76
CA ARG A 39 10.04 -24.87 -3.94
C ARG A 39 10.84 -24.84 -5.26
N GLY A 40 12.13 -24.49 -5.22
CA GLY A 40 13.01 -24.49 -6.38
C GLY A 40 12.73 -23.36 -7.39
N TYR A 41 11.97 -22.34 -7.05
CA TYR A 41 11.58 -21.24 -7.95
C TYR A 41 12.77 -20.37 -8.39
N HIS A 42 13.88 -20.41 -7.67
CA HIS A 42 15.13 -19.77 -8.07
C HIS A 42 15.70 -20.29 -9.40
N ARG A 43 15.27 -21.49 -9.86
CA ARG A 43 15.68 -22.09 -11.13
C ARG A 43 14.81 -21.68 -12.31
N LEU A 44 13.71 -20.98 -12.08
CA LEU A 44 12.83 -20.53 -13.15
C LEU A 44 13.52 -19.48 -14.02
N LYS A 45 13.29 -19.53 -15.34
CA LYS A 45 13.79 -18.50 -16.28
C LYS A 45 13.27 -17.09 -15.98
N THR A 46 12.19 -16.99 -15.24
CA THR A 46 11.59 -15.73 -14.81
C THR A 46 12.17 -15.20 -13.51
N PHE A 47 13.05 -15.94 -12.84
CA PHE A 47 13.70 -15.52 -11.62
C PHE A 47 14.60 -14.30 -11.87
N GLY A 48 14.30 -13.20 -11.23
CA GLY A 48 15.00 -11.93 -11.41
C GLY A 48 14.67 -11.17 -12.71
N ALA A 49 13.71 -11.63 -13.51
CA ALA A 49 13.33 -10.95 -14.75
C ALA A 49 12.75 -9.55 -14.54
N GLY A 50 12.30 -9.26 -13.32
CA GLY A 50 11.70 -7.98 -12.92
C GLY A 50 12.56 -7.12 -12.01
N ARG A 51 13.85 -7.37 -11.86
CA ARG A 51 14.76 -6.64 -10.95
C ARG A 51 14.80 -5.14 -11.17
N GLY A 52 14.60 -4.67 -12.40
CA GLY A 52 14.59 -3.26 -12.76
C GLY A 52 13.35 -2.49 -12.28
N VAL A 53 12.37 -3.17 -11.70
CA VAL A 53 11.15 -2.55 -11.18
C VAL A 53 11.21 -2.57 -9.65
N PRO A 54 11.00 -1.42 -8.97
CA PRO A 54 10.96 -1.34 -7.52
C PRO A 54 9.84 -2.23 -6.92
N PRO A 55 10.00 -2.74 -5.68
CA PRO A 55 9.00 -3.61 -5.05
C PRO A 55 7.62 -2.99 -4.97
N ARG A 56 7.58 -1.69 -4.62
CA ARG A 56 6.31 -0.94 -4.51
C ARG A 56 5.58 -0.86 -5.84
N ASP A 57 6.32 -0.65 -6.92
CA ASP A 57 5.75 -0.55 -8.26
C ASP A 57 5.25 -1.92 -8.73
N TRP A 58 5.88 -3.03 -8.31
CA TRP A 58 5.35 -4.36 -8.54
C TRP A 58 4.00 -4.57 -7.90
N HIS A 59 3.80 -4.14 -6.64
CA HIS A 59 2.50 -4.26 -5.98
C HIS A 59 1.42 -3.45 -6.72
N ASP A 60 1.75 -2.24 -7.13
CA ASP A 60 0.82 -1.38 -7.86
C ASP A 60 0.49 -1.95 -9.26
N TYR A 61 1.47 -2.53 -9.96
CA TYR A 61 1.23 -3.22 -11.24
C TYR A 61 0.40 -4.49 -11.06
N LEU A 62 0.66 -5.29 -10.04
CA LEU A 62 -0.14 -6.49 -9.76
C LEU A 62 -1.58 -6.13 -9.42
N LEU A 63 -1.81 -5.05 -8.67
CA LEU A 63 -3.15 -4.55 -8.40
C LEU A 63 -3.87 -4.13 -9.69
N GLN A 64 -3.21 -3.39 -10.58
CA GLN A 64 -3.78 -3.06 -11.89
C GLN A 64 -4.08 -4.31 -12.73
N MET A 65 -3.18 -5.29 -12.74
CA MET A 65 -3.37 -6.54 -13.47
C MET A 65 -4.56 -7.35 -12.94
N LEU A 66 -4.77 -7.36 -11.62
CA LEU A 66 -5.94 -7.97 -10.97
C LEU A 66 -7.23 -7.26 -11.37
N GLN A 67 -7.23 -5.91 -11.32
CA GLN A 67 -8.38 -5.08 -11.71
C GLN A 67 -8.74 -5.23 -13.20
N LEU A 68 -7.74 -5.40 -14.05
CA LEU A 68 -7.92 -5.63 -15.49
C LEU A 68 -8.26 -7.10 -15.82
N GLY A 69 -8.32 -7.96 -14.80
CA GLY A 69 -8.72 -9.35 -14.95
C GLY A 69 -7.72 -10.21 -15.70
N TYR A 70 -6.41 -9.92 -15.64
CA TYR A 70 -5.39 -10.78 -16.25
C TYR A 70 -5.07 -12.02 -15.41
N PHE A 71 -5.29 -11.94 -14.11
CA PHE A 71 -5.28 -13.07 -13.19
C PHE A 71 -6.30 -12.83 -12.08
N GLU A 72 -6.62 -13.88 -11.34
CA GLU A 72 -7.50 -13.85 -10.18
C GLU A 72 -6.80 -14.49 -8.97
N ILE A 73 -7.33 -14.23 -7.76
CA ILE A 73 -6.84 -14.82 -6.52
C ILE A 73 -7.81 -15.92 -6.10
N ALA A 74 -7.35 -17.15 -6.08
CA ALA A 74 -8.10 -18.29 -5.59
C ALA A 74 -8.01 -18.34 -4.05
N TYR A 75 -8.95 -17.66 -3.38
CA TYR A 75 -8.98 -17.59 -1.91
C TYR A 75 -9.19 -18.94 -1.22
N ASN A 76 -9.82 -19.87 -1.91
CA ASN A 76 -10.02 -21.26 -1.47
C ASN A 76 -8.77 -22.14 -1.64
N GLU A 77 -7.74 -21.66 -2.37
CA GLU A 77 -6.49 -22.36 -2.64
C GLU A 77 -5.29 -21.56 -2.12
N ASN A 78 -5.27 -21.23 -0.85
CA ASN A 78 -4.17 -20.50 -0.20
C ASN A 78 -3.79 -19.18 -0.89
N ASN A 79 -4.76 -18.46 -1.43
CA ASN A 79 -4.57 -17.21 -2.18
C ASN A 79 -3.65 -17.37 -3.40
N HIS A 80 -3.68 -18.53 -4.05
CA HIS A 80 -2.91 -18.76 -5.27
C HIS A 80 -3.43 -17.90 -6.42
N LEU A 81 -2.51 -17.51 -7.29
CA LEU A 81 -2.79 -16.70 -8.46
C LEU A 81 -3.13 -17.58 -9.65
N LYS A 82 -4.30 -17.40 -10.23
CA LYS A 82 -4.77 -18.13 -11.42
C LYS A 82 -4.84 -17.20 -12.61
N ILE A 83 -4.29 -17.62 -13.74
CA ILE A 83 -4.30 -16.82 -14.98
C ILE A 83 -5.65 -16.98 -15.64
N THR A 84 -6.28 -15.86 -15.99
CA THR A 84 -7.54 -15.83 -16.72
C THR A 84 -7.33 -16.01 -18.24
N GLN A 85 -8.43 -16.11 -18.99
CA GLN A 85 -8.36 -16.13 -20.47
C GLN A 85 -7.73 -14.84 -21.02
N SER A 86 -8.12 -13.67 -20.49
CA SER A 86 -7.55 -12.37 -20.86
C SER A 86 -6.05 -12.31 -20.57
N GLY A 87 -5.61 -12.86 -19.42
CA GLY A 87 -4.20 -12.98 -19.09
C GLY A 87 -3.44 -13.88 -20.04
N THR A 88 -4.04 -14.99 -20.43
CA THR A 88 -3.48 -15.93 -21.42
C THR A 88 -3.26 -15.26 -22.77
N ASP A 89 -4.22 -14.44 -23.24
CA ASP A 89 -4.09 -13.74 -24.51
C ASP A 89 -2.96 -12.70 -24.50
N VAL A 90 -2.75 -12.01 -23.37
CA VAL A 90 -1.62 -11.10 -23.19
C VAL A 90 -0.30 -11.86 -23.09
N LEU A 91 -0.27 -12.99 -22.36
CA LEU A 91 0.92 -13.82 -22.20
C LEU A 91 1.47 -14.32 -23.54
N PHE A 92 0.59 -14.76 -24.42
CA PHE A 92 0.95 -15.24 -25.75
C PHE A 92 1.02 -14.14 -26.82
N GLY A 93 0.87 -12.87 -26.43
CA GLY A 93 0.99 -11.74 -27.35
C GLY A 93 -0.21 -11.53 -28.29
N ARG A 94 -1.34 -12.19 -28.04
CA ARG A 94 -2.60 -11.99 -28.79
C ARG A 94 -3.27 -10.68 -28.46
N ALA A 95 -3.09 -10.19 -27.23
CA ALA A 95 -3.61 -8.92 -26.75
C ALA A 95 -2.51 -8.05 -26.16
N ARG A 96 -2.69 -6.73 -26.23
CA ARG A 96 -1.79 -5.75 -25.59
C ARG A 96 -2.33 -5.37 -24.21
N ALA A 97 -1.45 -5.35 -23.21
CA ALA A 97 -1.81 -4.88 -21.88
C ALA A 97 -1.60 -3.37 -21.75
N LEU A 98 -2.64 -2.69 -21.30
CA LEU A 98 -2.62 -1.25 -21.00
C LEU A 98 -2.43 -1.09 -19.49
N LEU A 99 -1.18 -0.97 -19.03
CA LEU A 99 -0.89 -0.56 -17.66
C LEU A 99 -0.58 0.93 -17.61
N VAL A 100 -1.11 1.60 -16.62
CA VAL A 100 -0.73 2.97 -16.30
C VAL A 100 0.68 2.96 -15.72
N THR A 101 1.58 3.70 -16.35
CA THR A 101 2.94 3.85 -15.85
C THR A 101 2.93 4.72 -14.61
N ILE A 102 3.41 4.17 -13.50
CA ILE A 102 3.52 4.90 -12.24
C ILE A 102 4.72 5.85 -12.37
N ARG A 103 4.45 7.11 -12.72
CA ARG A 103 5.42 8.19 -12.57
C ARG A 103 5.36 8.65 -11.12
N ARG A 104 6.21 8.10 -10.27
CA ARG A 104 6.55 8.77 -9.02
C ARG A 104 7.56 9.85 -9.37
N GLU A 105 7.21 11.10 -9.13
CA GLU A 105 8.21 12.14 -8.96
C GLU A 105 9.14 11.63 -7.85
N GLU A 106 10.40 11.39 -8.20
CA GLU A 106 11.43 11.11 -7.22
C GLU A 106 11.46 12.35 -6.33
N ALA A 107 10.79 12.26 -5.17
CA ALA A 107 11.02 13.22 -4.11
C ALA A 107 12.53 13.16 -3.87
N VAL A 108 13.21 14.23 -4.27
CA VAL A 108 14.63 14.46 -4.07
C VAL A 108 14.94 14.03 -2.63
N GLN A 109 15.51 12.84 -2.49
CA GLN A 109 16.05 12.40 -1.23
C GLN A 109 17.23 13.32 -0.94
N ALA A 110 16.92 14.44 -0.29
CA ALA A 110 17.93 15.23 0.39
C ALA A 110 18.73 14.25 1.25
N THR A 111 19.95 14.04 0.85
CA THR A 111 21.03 13.31 1.48
C THR A 111 20.94 13.44 3.01
N ARG A 112 20.32 12.49 3.68
CA ARG A 112 20.51 12.32 5.13
C ARG A 112 21.79 11.55 5.34
N GLY A 113 22.87 12.31 5.33
CA GLY A 113 24.15 11.88 5.84
C GLY A 113 23.98 11.30 7.25
N ARG A 114 24.51 10.12 7.40
CA ARG A 114 24.73 9.41 8.65
C ARG A 114 25.39 10.36 9.67
N LYS A 115 24.64 10.85 10.67
CA LYS A 115 25.23 11.49 11.85
C LYS A 115 24.66 10.89 13.12
N ARG A 116 25.61 10.44 13.90
CA ARG A 116 25.62 9.87 15.24
C ARG A 116 24.63 10.52 16.20
N LYS A 117 24.05 9.63 17.02
CA LYS A 117 23.54 9.80 18.38
C LYS A 117 23.99 11.09 19.07
N ALA A 118 23.07 11.99 19.29
CA ALA A 118 23.14 13.01 20.33
C ALA A 118 21.72 13.42 20.71
N THR A 119 21.45 13.35 21.97
CA THR A 119 20.40 13.87 22.82
C THR A 119 19.50 14.97 22.22
N VAL A 120 18.20 14.77 22.43
CA VAL A 120 17.09 15.68 22.17
C VAL A 120 17.35 17.04 22.83
N PRO A 121 17.11 18.15 22.12
CA PRO A 121 16.20 19.15 22.63
C PRO A 121 15.03 19.36 21.68
N THR A 122 13.85 19.26 22.22
CA THR A 122 12.59 19.78 21.71
C THR A 122 12.82 21.17 21.11
N LYS A 123 12.68 21.29 19.79
CA LYS A 123 12.59 22.59 19.14
C LYS A 123 11.43 22.55 18.17
N GLU A 124 10.44 23.29 18.54
CA GLU A 124 9.21 23.62 17.87
C GLU A 124 9.47 24.00 16.41
N LEU A 125 8.73 23.38 15.49
CA LEU A 125 8.59 23.87 14.12
C LEU A 125 7.54 24.97 14.12
N PRO A 126 7.84 26.16 13.58
CA PRO A 126 6.86 27.20 13.42
C PRO A 126 6.01 26.88 12.18
N LEU A 127 4.89 26.19 12.34
CA LEU A 127 3.77 26.33 11.40
C LEU A 127 2.97 27.53 11.88
N GLY A 128 3.27 28.67 11.29
CA GLY A 128 2.41 29.84 11.36
C GLY A 128 1.11 29.55 10.64
N LEU A 129 0.04 29.38 11.41
CA LEU A 129 -1.33 29.76 11.06
C LEU A 129 -2.06 30.00 12.39
N PRO A 130 -2.67 31.16 12.56
CA PRO A 130 -3.42 31.48 13.77
C PRO A 130 -4.84 30.89 13.62
N ASN A 131 -5.06 29.69 14.12
CA ASN A 131 -6.39 29.17 14.38
C ASN A 131 -6.40 28.58 15.79
N THR A 132 -6.71 29.43 16.76
CA THR A 132 -6.91 29.08 18.16
C THR A 132 -7.99 27.99 18.31
N GLU A 133 -8.98 27.95 17.42
CA GLU A 133 -10.08 26.98 17.46
C GLU A 133 -9.64 25.55 17.12
N SER A 134 -8.66 25.35 16.24
CA SER A 134 -8.18 24.02 15.89
C SER A 134 -7.34 23.36 16.99
N GLY A 135 -6.67 24.17 17.81
CA GLY A 135 -5.90 23.67 18.96
C GLY A 135 -6.81 23.18 20.09
N GLU A 136 -7.86 23.91 20.40
CA GLU A 136 -8.85 23.53 21.41
C GLU A 136 -9.61 22.27 21.02
N LEU A 137 -10.01 22.16 19.76
CA LEU A 137 -10.68 20.97 19.22
C LEU A 137 -9.76 19.73 19.27
N PHE A 138 -8.48 19.90 18.95
CA PHE A 138 -7.50 18.81 19.04
C PHE A 138 -7.35 18.29 20.48
N GLU A 139 -7.21 19.18 21.45
CA GLU A 139 -7.10 18.78 22.87
C GLU A 139 -8.40 18.16 23.40
N ALA A 140 -9.56 18.65 22.97
CA ALA A 140 -10.84 18.05 23.31
C ALA A 140 -10.97 16.62 22.75
N LEU A 141 -10.60 16.40 21.50
CA LEU A 141 -10.58 15.09 20.85
C LEU A 141 -9.57 14.14 21.51
N ARG A 142 -8.42 14.65 21.91
CA ARG A 142 -7.39 13.88 22.62
C ARG A 142 -7.89 13.42 23.99
N THR A 143 -8.57 14.30 24.70
CA THR A 143 -9.17 14.00 26.01
C THR A 143 -10.29 12.96 25.88
N LEU A 144 -11.15 13.12 24.87
CA LEU A 144 -12.21 12.16 24.58
C LEU A 144 -11.64 10.77 24.25
N ARG A 145 -10.62 10.72 23.38
CA ARG A 145 -9.90 9.47 23.04
C ARG A 145 -9.38 8.78 24.30
N LYS A 146 -8.76 9.52 25.22
CA LYS A 146 -8.22 8.96 26.44
C LYS A 146 -9.32 8.36 27.32
N ARG A 147 -10.45 9.06 27.48
CA ARG A 147 -11.61 8.53 28.24
C ARG A 147 -12.15 7.23 27.64
N LEU A 148 -12.32 7.19 26.31
CA LEU A 148 -12.78 5.98 25.63
C LEU A 148 -11.79 4.81 25.76
N ALA A 149 -10.50 5.10 25.65
CA ALA A 149 -9.44 4.11 25.84
C ALA A 149 -9.44 3.52 27.28
N ASP A 150 -9.61 4.40 28.27
CA ASP A 150 -9.67 3.99 29.68
C ASP A 150 -10.95 3.16 29.98
N GLN A 151 -12.09 3.49 29.35
CA GLN A 151 -13.34 2.73 29.49
C GLN A 151 -13.25 1.33 28.89
N GLU A 152 -12.61 1.19 27.74
CA GLU A 152 -12.47 -0.08 27.02
C GLU A 152 -11.20 -0.86 27.43
N ALA A 153 -10.41 -0.34 28.38
CA ALA A 153 -9.11 -0.89 28.80
C ALA A 153 -8.16 -1.13 27.61
N LEU A 154 -8.22 -0.27 26.60
CA LEU A 154 -7.42 -0.36 25.39
C LEU A 154 -6.39 0.79 25.30
N PRO A 155 -5.24 0.60 24.64
CA PRO A 155 -4.32 1.68 24.35
C PRO A 155 -4.96 2.78 23.48
N ALA A 156 -4.73 4.04 23.82
CA ALA A 156 -5.37 5.20 23.16
C ALA A 156 -5.17 5.25 21.63
N TYR A 157 -4.07 4.74 21.11
CA TYR A 157 -3.78 4.70 19.68
C TYR A 157 -4.65 3.70 18.90
N ILE A 158 -5.24 2.70 19.58
CA ILE A 158 -6.18 1.74 18.97
C ILE A 158 -7.53 2.39 18.73
N VAL A 159 -7.97 3.25 19.64
CA VAL A 159 -9.24 3.98 19.50
C VAL A 159 -9.17 4.97 18.34
N LEU A 160 -8.13 5.81 18.29
CA LEU A 160 -7.88 6.77 17.22
C LEU A 160 -6.38 7.09 17.15
N SER A 161 -5.79 7.01 15.95
CA SER A 161 -4.39 7.38 15.77
C SER A 161 -4.20 8.91 15.82
N ASP A 162 -3.02 9.37 16.21
CA ASP A 162 -2.70 10.81 16.25
C ASP A 162 -2.90 11.50 14.89
N LYS A 163 -2.61 10.77 13.81
CA LYS A 163 -2.83 11.26 12.44
C LYS A 163 -4.31 11.57 12.16
N VAL A 164 -5.22 10.73 12.65
CA VAL A 164 -6.66 10.94 12.49
C VAL A 164 -7.14 12.11 13.35
N LEU A 165 -6.61 12.27 14.57
CA LEU A 165 -6.91 13.44 15.41
C LEU A 165 -6.52 14.75 14.73
N HIS A 166 -5.32 14.80 14.13
CA HIS A 166 -4.89 15.98 13.37
C HIS A 166 -5.78 16.26 12.15
N LEU A 167 -6.21 15.23 11.43
CA LEU A 167 -7.13 15.39 10.30
C LEU A 167 -8.49 15.93 10.74
N LEU A 168 -9.04 15.39 11.82
CA LEU A 168 -10.35 15.84 12.36
C LEU A 168 -10.30 17.27 12.90
N SER A 169 -9.20 17.65 13.55
CA SER A 169 -9.01 19.01 14.05
C SER A 169 -8.77 20.04 12.93
N ALA A 170 -8.16 19.61 11.82
CA ALA A 170 -7.89 20.47 10.68
C ALA A 170 -9.10 20.68 9.75
N SER A 171 -10.11 19.79 9.81
CA SER A 171 -11.32 19.86 8.99
C SER A 171 -12.56 19.85 9.88
N PRO A 172 -12.91 20.95 10.58
CA PRO A 172 -14.15 21.00 11.32
C PRO A 172 -15.33 20.92 10.35
N VAL A 173 -16.04 19.78 10.36
CA VAL A 173 -17.25 19.61 9.56
C VAL A 173 -18.36 20.40 10.25
N SER A 174 -18.72 21.54 9.70
CA SER A 174 -19.85 22.34 10.18
C SER A 174 -21.15 21.63 9.86
N TYR A 175 -21.79 21.04 10.86
CA TYR A 175 -23.13 20.43 10.77
C TYR A 175 -24.24 21.50 10.75
N THR A 176 -24.14 22.51 9.93
CA THR A 176 -25.20 23.50 9.77
C THR A 176 -26.36 23.05 8.90
N HIS A 177 -26.30 21.85 8.28
CA HIS A 177 -27.33 21.39 7.33
C HIS A 177 -28.42 20.47 7.90
N LEU A 178 -28.41 20.11 9.18
CA LEU A 178 -29.39 19.18 9.77
C LEU A 178 -30.53 19.84 10.60
N ARG A 179 -30.66 21.16 10.56
CA ARG A 179 -31.69 21.85 11.36
C ARG A 179 -32.84 22.51 10.58
N ALA A 180 -33.05 22.10 9.33
CA ALA A 180 -34.05 22.72 8.45
C ALA A 180 -35.28 21.85 8.14
N HIS A 181 -35.54 20.72 8.83
CA HIS A 181 -36.70 19.86 8.54
C HIS A 181 -37.50 19.43 9.77
N GLU A 182 -37.55 20.24 10.82
CA GLU A 182 -38.52 20.03 11.90
C GLU A 182 -39.25 21.32 12.21
N THR A 183 -40.12 21.73 11.30
CA THR A 183 -41.35 22.54 11.63
C THR A 183 -42.27 22.51 10.42
N ARG A 184 -43.16 21.50 10.35
CA ARG A 184 -44.58 21.65 10.01
C ARG A 184 -45.29 20.32 10.11
#